data_968e29381530ccc887572e94acc04e2a
#
_entry.id   968e29381530ccc887572e94acc04e2a
#
_cell.length_a   1.000
_cell.length_b   1.000
_cell.length_c   1.000
_cell.angle_alpha   90.00
_cell.angle_beta   90.00
_cell.angle_gamma   90.00
#
_symmetry.space_group_name_H-M   'P 1'
#
loop_
_entity.id
_entity.type
_entity.pdbx_description
1 polymer ?
#
loop_
_entity_poly.entity_id
_entity_poly.type
_entity_poly.pdbx_seq_one_letter_code
_entity_poly.pdbx_strand_id
1 'polypeptide(L)'
;MNENAEKLKELFKKKSSEAGKVSELEELRIEFLGKKGHIANLMSELRALPNDQKKEAGQKINTIKQFIETSMQERLQELKALEEQRLIESAEVYDESFPCDTNPGSYSPITLVQREVDEIFLNMGFSIEDYSEVTDDYNCFEALNIPKHHPARDMQDTYYLSNGQLLKTHTSAAQNTILRKYAADLEKGIPLRAVFPGRCFRNEKIDACHENTFFQMEGMMVDKDISISNLIYFMKTCLLYTSPSPRDISG
;
A
#
# COMPACT_ATOMS: atom_id res chain seq x y z
N MET A 1 57.30 3.70 2.49
CA MET A 1 55.90 3.25 2.67
C MET A 1 55.22 3.80 3.92
N ASN A 2 55.85 3.77 5.13
CA ASN A 2 55.21 4.32 6.33
C ASN A 2 54.83 5.80 6.18
N GLU A 3 55.71 6.59 5.63
CA GLU A 3 55.51 8.04 5.44
C GLU A 3 54.39 8.34 4.42
N ASN A 4 54.24 7.52 3.38
CA ASN A 4 53.18 7.65 2.39
C ASN A 4 51.78 7.26 2.96
N ALA A 5 51.75 6.33 3.86
CA ALA A 5 50.54 5.84 4.52
C ALA A 5 49.95 6.88 5.50
N GLU A 6 50.79 7.55 6.26
CA GLU A 6 50.37 8.64 7.17
C GLU A 6 49.96 9.88 6.40
N LYS A 7 50.72 10.25 5.37
CA LYS A 7 50.37 11.36 4.47
C LYS A 7 49.00 11.15 3.80
N LEU A 8 48.69 9.89 3.45
CA LEU A 8 47.39 9.57 2.85
C LEU A 8 46.24 9.72 3.83
N LYS A 9 46.43 9.35 5.09
CA LYS A 9 45.43 9.57 6.16
C LYS A 9 45.17 11.04 6.39
N GLU A 10 46.23 11.84 6.46
CA GLU A 10 46.10 13.30 6.67
C GLU A 10 45.41 13.97 5.49
N LEU A 11 45.80 13.58 4.25
CA LEU A 11 45.15 14.08 3.05
C LEU A 11 43.66 13.75 3.03
N PHE A 12 43.32 12.52 3.40
CA PHE A 12 41.92 12.09 3.47
C PHE A 12 41.14 12.90 4.54
N LYS A 13 41.68 13.03 5.75
CA LYS A 13 41.07 13.84 6.81
C LYS A 13 40.79 15.27 6.37
N LYS A 14 41.76 15.90 5.74
CA LYS A 14 41.62 17.28 5.24
C LYS A 14 40.51 17.38 4.20
N LYS A 15 40.54 16.55 3.15
CA LYS A 15 39.53 16.58 2.11
C LYS A 15 38.13 16.18 2.60
N SER A 16 38.03 15.22 3.52
CA SER A 16 36.76 14.80 4.12
C SER A 16 36.15 15.91 4.99
N SER A 17 36.94 16.69 5.68
CA SER A 17 36.46 17.85 6.48
C SER A 17 36.00 19.01 5.60
N GLU A 18 36.60 19.18 4.42
CA GLU A 18 36.25 20.23 3.46
C GLU A 18 34.98 19.87 2.65
N ALA A 19 34.63 18.57 2.55
CA ALA A 19 33.43 18.12 1.85
C ALA A 19 32.17 18.61 2.56
N GLY A 20 31.38 19.43 1.88
CA GLY A 20 30.13 20.01 2.37
C GLY A 20 28.88 19.33 1.86
N LYS A 21 29.01 18.41 0.89
CA LYS A 21 27.89 17.69 0.27
C LYS A 21 28.17 16.20 0.18
N VAL A 22 27.09 15.40 0.18
CA VAL A 22 27.16 13.93 0.02
C VAL A 22 27.82 13.54 -1.31
N SER A 23 27.57 14.28 -2.41
CA SER A 23 28.19 14.05 -3.72
C SER A 23 29.72 14.19 -3.70
N GLU A 24 30.22 15.18 -2.99
CA GLU A 24 31.68 15.43 -2.85
C GLU A 24 32.34 14.29 -2.05
N LEU A 25 31.65 13.75 -1.06
CA LEU A 25 32.14 12.62 -0.27
C LEU A 25 32.18 11.33 -1.12
N GLU A 26 31.26 11.14 -2.03
CA GLU A 26 31.25 9.99 -2.95
C GLU A 26 32.38 10.09 -4.00
N GLU A 27 32.71 11.30 -4.48
CA GLU A 27 33.88 11.53 -5.32
C GLU A 27 35.18 11.19 -4.58
N LEU A 28 35.31 11.59 -3.31
CA LEU A 28 36.43 11.18 -2.46
C LEU A 28 36.50 9.67 -2.26
N ARG A 29 35.38 9.01 -2.13
CA ARG A 29 35.33 7.53 -2.05
C ARG A 29 35.95 6.90 -3.31
N ILE A 30 35.60 7.39 -4.49
CA ILE A 30 36.14 6.91 -5.74
C ILE A 30 37.64 7.21 -5.85
N GLU A 31 38.07 8.41 -5.44
CA GLU A 31 39.47 8.82 -5.46
C GLU A 31 40.35 7.92 -4.55
N PHE A 32 39.87 7.60 -3.34
CA PHE A 32 40.67 6.87 -2.36
C PHE A 32 40.50 5.35 -2.45
N LEU A 33 39.25 4.84 -2.60
CA LEU A 33 38.90 3.42 -2.54
C LEU A 33 38.58 2.80 -3.92
N GLY A 34 38.49 3.62 -4.96
CA GLY A 34 38.17 3.14 -6.33
C GLY A 34 39.23 2.20 -6.89
N LYS A 35 38.89 1.51 -8.00
CA LYS A 35 39.79 0.55 -8.67
C LYS A 35 41.14 1.13 -9.12
N LYS A 36 41.22 2.44 -9.35
CA LYS A 36 42.43 3.20 -9.68
C LYS A 36 42.79 4.21 -8.58
N GLY A 37 42.20 4.08 -7.39
CA GLY A 37 42.39 4.98 -6.28
C GLY A 37 43.70 4.80 -5.53
N HIS A 38 43.93 5.68 -4.55
CA HIS A 38 45.16 5.69 -3.76
C HIS A 38 45.43 4.35 -3.05
N ILE A 39 44.40 3.68 -2.52
CA ILE A 39 44.56 2.36 -1.85
C ILE A 39 44.93 1.27 -2.87
N ALA A 40 44.35 1.29 -4.07
CA ALA A 40 44.69 0.33 -5.12
C ALA A 40 46.14 0.48 -5.61
N ASN A 41 46.64 1.71 -5.69
CA ASN A 41 48.03 1.99 -6.00
C ASN A 41 48.98 1.46 -4.92
N LEU A 42 48.70 1.70 -3.64
CA LEU A 42 49.48 1.15 -2.54
C LEU A 42 49.46 -0.40 -2.51
N MET A 43 48.36 -1.02 -2.88
CA MET A 43 48.27 -2.49 -3.01
C MET A 43 49.09 -3.00 -4.21
N SER A 44 49.23 -2.24 -5.30
CA SER A 44 50.09 -2.61 -6.42
C SER A 44 51.56 -2.52 -6.05
N GLU A 45 52.00 -1.51 -5.31
CA GLU A 45 53.34 -1.36 -4.75
C GLU A 45 53.69 -2.51 -3.76
N LEU A 46 52.73 -2.96 -2.98
CA LEU A 46 52.88 -4.08 -2.06
C LEU A 46 53.28 -5.38 -2.79
N ARG A 47 52.80 -5.59 -4.01
CA ARG A 47 53.11 -6.78 -4.81
C ARG A 47 54.59 -6.86 -5.22
N ALA A 48 55.24 -5.72 -5.31
CA ALA A 48 56.64 -5.59 -5.71
C ALA A 48 57.66 -5.80 -4.55
N LEU A 49 57.16 -5.91 -3.27
CA LEU A 49 58.02 -6.03 -2.11
C LEU A 49 58.43 -7.47 -1.81
N PRO A 50 59.59 -7.70 -1.09
CA PRO A 50 60.02 -8.99 -0.61
C PRO A 50 59.00 -9.60 0.40
N ASN A 51 58.91 -10.94 0.44
CA ASN A 51 57.87 -11.63 1.23
C ASN A 51 57.87 -11.31 2.72
N ASP A 52 59.00 -11.03 3.32
CA ASP A 52 59.17 -10.74 4.76
C ASP A 52 58.49 -9.39 5.13
N GLN A 53 58.43 -8.44 4.21
CA GLN A 53 57.85 -7.14 4.46
C GLN A 53 56.36 -7.02 4.01
N LYS A 54 55.88 -7.97 3.20
CA LYS A 54 54.50 -7.97 2.69
C LYS A 54 53.46 -8.04 3.77
N LYS A 55 53.69 -8.84 4.80
CA LYS A 55 52.72 -9.08 5.89
C LYS A 55 52.44 -7.81 6.70
N GLU A 56 53.50 -7.12 7.12
CA GLU A 56 53.40 -5.86 7.88
C GLU A 56 52.83 -4.74 7.05
N ALA A 57 53.26 -4.60 5.82
CA ALA A 57 52.75 -3.57 4.91
C ALA A 57 51.29 -3.81 4.54
N GLY A 58 50.87 -5.07 4.35
CA GLY A 58 49.46 -5.43 4.10
C GLY A 58 48.54 -5.11 5.26
N GLN A 59 48.97 -5.38 6.49
CA GLN A 59 48.23 -5.03 7.70
C GLN A 59 48.04 -3.51 7.82
N LYS A 60 49.08 -2.71 7.54
CA LYS A 60 49.00 -1.24 7.57
C LYS A 60 48.04 -0.68 6.51
N ILE A 61 48.10 -1.20 5.28
CA ILE A 61 47.16 -0.79 4.22
C ILE A 61 45.74 -1.12 4.61
N ASN A 62 45.48 -2.28 5.21
CA ASN A 62 44.16 -2.66 5.64
C ASN A 62 43.63 -1.78 6.78
N THR A 63 44.51 -1.41 7.73
CA THR A 63 44.17 -0.45 8.80
C THR A 63 43.80 0.91 8.23
N ILE A 64 44.53 1.40 7.22
CA ILE A 64 44.21 2.69 6.57
C ILE A 64 42.89 2.59 5.81
N LYS A 65 42.67 1.50 5.10
CA LYS A 65 41.40 1.26 4.40
C LYS A 65 40.22 1.29 5.36
N GLN A 66 40.28 0.54 6.46
CA GLN A 66 39.25 0.54 7.50
C GLN A 66 39.06 1.93 8.10
N PHE A 67 40.14 2.65 8.38
CA PHE A 67 40.05 4.02 8.89
C PHE A 67 39.31 4.94 7.91
N ILE A 68 39.62 4.89 6.60
CA ILE A 68 38.97 5.68 5.58
C ILE A 68 37.48 5.31 5.51
N GLU A 69 37.14 4.01 5.47
CA GLU A 69 35.76 3.53 5.42
C GLU A 69 34.93 3.99 6.63
N THR A 70 35.47 3.88 7.83
CA THR A 70 34.81 4.32 9.06
C THR A 70 34.61 5.83 9.07
N SER A 71 35.66 6.59 8.81
CA SER A 71 35.57 8.06 8.79
C SER A 71 34.62 8.58 7.71
N MET A 72 34.51 7.89 6.57
CA MET A 72 33.53 8.21 5.55
C MET A 72 32.10 7.96 6.01
N GLN A 73 31.84 6.87 6.72
CA GLN A 73 30.50 6.57 7.25
C GLN A 73 30.08 7.61 8.30
N GLU A 74 31.00 7.96 9.19
CA GLU A 74 30.76 8.99 10.20
C GLU A 74 30.43 10.34 9.53
N ARG A 75 31.24 10.76 8.56
CA ARG A 75 31.02 12.02 7.85
C ARG A 75 29.73 12.03 7.02
N LEU A 76 29.38 10.89 6.42
CA LEU A 76 28.12 10.73 5.69
C LEU A 76 26.91 10.90 6.61
N GLN A 77 26.97 10.36 7.82
CA GLN A 77 25.91 10.52 8.81
C GLN A 77 25.79 11.98 9.27
N GLU A 78 26.92 12.65 9.53
CA GLU A 78 26.94 14.07 9.88
C GLU A 78 26.33 14.95 8.78
N LEU A 79 26.72 14.75 7.51
CA LEU A 79 26.18 15.52 6.40
C LEU A 79 24.70 15.29 6.20
N LYS A 80 24.21 14.05 6.34
CA LYS A 80 22.77 13.75 6.27
C LYS A 80 22.00 14.40 7.41
N ALA A 81 22.53 14.36 8.63
CA ALA A 81 21.89 15.02 9.78
C ALA A 81 21.83 16.54 9.61
N LEU A 82 22.90 17.15 9.09
CA LEU A 82 22.92 18.58 8.77
C LEU A 82 21.93 18.96 7.66
N GLU A 83 21.79 18.13 6.65
CA GLU A 83 20.83 18.34 5.57
C GLU A 83 19.38 18.22 6.07
N GLU A 84 19.11 17.22 6.90
CA GLU A 84 17.81 17.03 7.55
C GLU A 84 17.47 18.22 8.47
N GLN A 85 18.43 18.68 9.27
CA GLN A 85 18.24 19.84 10.12
C GLN A 85 17.95 21.10 9.32
N ARG A 86 18.65 21.33 8.20
CA ARG A 86 18.38 22.45 7.29
C ARG A 86 17.00 22.37 6.68
N LEU A 87 16.55 21.17 6.30
CA LEU A 87 15.18 20.95 5.79
C LEU A 87 14.13 21.29 6.85
N ILE A 88 14.36 20.85 8.08
CA ILE A 88 13.46 21.17 9.21
C ILE A 88 13.43 22.69 9.48
N GLU A 89 14.60 23.34 9.52
CA GLU A 89 14.70 24.79 9.76
C GLU A 89 14.12 25.64 8.62
N SER A 90 14.16 25.13 7.39
CA SER A 90 13.58 25.80 6.21
C SER A 90 12.10 25.45 5.97
N ALA A 91 11.56 24.47 6.70
CA ALA A 91 10.16 24.09 6.58
C ALA A 91 9.27 25.25 7.06
N GLU A 92 8.25 25.58 6.27
CA GLU A 92 7.23 26.53 6.70
C GLU A 92 6.50 25.98 7.93
N VAL A 93 6.52 26.76 9.01
CA VAL A 93 5.76 26.43 10.22
C VAL A 93 4.30 26.74 9.94
N TYR A 94 3.49 25.72 9.76
CA TYR A 94 2.05 25.88 9.68
C TYR A 94 1.49 26.09 11.08
N ASP A 95 0.84 27.22 11.28
CA ASP A 95 0.08 27.48 12.49
C ASP A 95 -1.26 26.74 12.40
N GLU A 96 -1.36 25.60 13.06
CA GLU A 96 -2.57 24.78 13.10
C GLU A 96 -3.76 25.50 13.78
N SER A 97 -3.50 26.56 14.55
CA SER A 97 -4.53 27.38 15.16
C SER A 97 -5.12 28.43 14.21
N PHE A 98 -4.49 28.66 13.06
CA PHE A 98 -5.01 29.60 12.07
C PHE A 98 -6.29 29.03 11.45
N PRO A 99 -7.41 29.79 11.46
CA PRO A 99 -8.64 29.32 10.83
C PRO A 99 -8.36 29.11 9.33
N CYS A 100 -8.19 27.87 8.93
CA CYS A 100 -8.21 27.50 7.53
C CYS A 100 -9.56 27.95 6.97
N ASP A 101 -9.56 28.71 5.87
CA ASP A 101 -10.73 28.80 5.02
C ASP A 101 -11.11 27.36 4.62
N THR A 102 -11.99 26.77 5.42
CA THR A 102 -12.51 25.44 5.16
C THR A 102 -13.41 25.57 3.94
N ASN A 103 -12.81 25.49 2.77
CA ASN A 103 -13.56 25.15 1.59
C ASN A 103 -14.01 23.69 1.81
N PRO A 104 -15.26 23.44 2.19
CA PRO A 104 -15.72 22.08 2.45
C PRO A 104 -15.53 21.33 1.15
N GLY A 105 -14.67 20.30 1.16
CA GLY A 105 -14.47 19.44 0.01
C GLY A 105 -15.81 18.88 -0.49
N SER A 106 -15.88 18.45 -1.73
CA SER A 106 -17.03 17.74 -2.27
C SER A 106 -16.94 16.25 -2.00
N TYR A 107 -18.07 15.59 -1.86
CA TYR A 107 -18.11 14.14 -1.83
C TYR A 107 -17.69 13.54 -3.18
N SER A 108 -17.04 12.38 -3.14
CA SER A 108 -16.76 11.62 -4.34
C SER A 108 -18.08 11.23 -5.04
N PRO A 109 -18.12 11.13 -6.38
CA PRO A 109 -19.31 10.69 -7.10
C PRO A 109 -19.86 9.35 -6.61
N ILE A 110 -18.98 8.38 -6.27
CA ILE A 110 -19.36 7.09 -5.72
C ILE A 110 -20.11 7.25 -4.39
N THR A 111 -19.63 8.12 -3.51
CA THR A 111 -20.28 8.39 -2.22
C THR A 111 -21.66 9.02 -2.42
N LEU A 112 -21.81 9.91 -3.40
CA LEU A 112 -23.11 10.52 -3.71
C LEU A 112 -24.11 9.48 -4.20
N VAL A 113 -23.71 8.63 -5.16
CA VAL A 113 -24.55 7.56 -5.68
C VAL A 113 -24.90 6.55 -4.58
N GLN A 114 -23.93 6.16 -3.74
CA GLN A 114 -24.20 5.25 -2.64
C GLN A 114 -25.24 5.81 -1.68
N ARG A 115 -25.13 7.07 -1.29
CA ARG A 115 -26.10 7.72 -0.40
C ARG A 115 -27.52 7.76 -0.99
N GLU A 116 -27.62 8.05 -2.27
CA GLU A 116 -28.90 8.07 -2.99
C GLU A 116 -29.53 6.66 -2.99
N VAL A 117 -28.75 5.63 -3.30
CA VAL A 117 -29.24 4.25 -3.29
C VAL A 117 -29.58 3.78 -1.88
N ASP A 118 -28.77 4.11 -0.88
CA ASP A 118 -29.04 3.80 0.53
C ASP A 118 -30.38 4.42 0.98
N GLU A 119 -30.66 5.67 0.61
CA GLU A 119 -31.91 6.36 0.94
C GLU A 119 -33.12 5.67 0.30
N ILE A 120 -33.01 5.26 -0.97
CA ILE A 120 -34.07 4.52 -1.66
C ILE A 120 -34.40 3.22 -0.92
N PHE A 121 -33.38 2.41 -0.59
CA PHE A 121 -33.60 1.14 0.10
C PHE A 121 -34.08 1.31 1.53
N LEU A 122 -33.62 2.32 2.28
CA LEU A 122 -34.15 2.66 3.59
C LEU A 122 -35.66 2.99 3.52
N ASN A 123 -36.08 3.79 2.52
CA ASN A 123 -37.50 4.13 2.30
C ASN A 123 -38.34 2.90 1.90
N MET A 124 -37.71 1.87 1.32
CA MET A 124 -38.35 0.58 1.01
C MET A 124 -38.34 -0.40 2.19
N GLY A 125 -37.83 0.01 3.36
CA GLY A 125 -37.79 -0.79 4.59
C GLY A 125 -36.65 -1.79 4.66
N PHE A 126 -35.55 -1.56 3.93
CA PHE A 126 -34.33 -2.34 4.08
C PHE A 126 -33.41 -1.74 5.14
N SER A 127 -32.66 -2.58 5.82
CA SER A 127 -31.52 -2.17 6.64
C SER A 127 -30.27 -2.05 5.79
N ILE A 128 -29.42 -1.07 6.09
CA ILE A 128 -28.09 -0.98 5.48
C ILE A 128 -27.11 -1.71 6.40
N GLU A 129 -26.39 -2.67 5.85
CA GLU A 129 -25.44 -3.50 6.57
C GLU A 129 -24.02 -3.26 6.05
N ASP A 130 -23.08 -3.01 6.96
CA ASP A 130 -21.67 -2.85 6.64
C ASP A 130 -20.86 -4.07 7.12
N TYR A 131 -19.97 -4.58 6.27
CA TYR A 131 -19.17 -5.75 6.54
C TYR A 131 -17.73 -5.57 6.13
N SER A 132 -16.85 -6.27 6.84
CA SER A 132 -15.42 -6.23 6.64
C SER A 132 -15.02 -6.48 5.18
N GLU A 133 -14.00 -5.79 4.73
CA GLU A 133 -13.34 -6.04 3.44
C GLU A 133 -12.53 -7.34 3.45
N VAL A 134 -12.02 -7.71 4.63
CA VAL A 134 -11.30 -8.97 4.85
C VAL A 134 -12.28 -10.05 5.30
N THR A 135 -12.23 -11.18 4.63
CA THR A 135 -13.10 -12.33 4.92
C THR A 135 -12.32 -13.64 4.81
N ASP A 136 -12.97 -14.76 5.09
CA ASP A 136 -12.42 -16.09 4.88
C ASP A 136 -12.92 -16.73 3.56
N ASP A 137 -12.24 -17.78 3.16
CA ASP A 137 -12.57 -18.55 1.95
C ASP A 137 -13.97 -19.19 2.04
N TYR A 138 -14.39 -19.58 3.24
CA TYR A 138 -15.70 -20.18 3.45
C TYR A 138 -16.83 -19.19 3.15
N ASN A 139 -16.80 -18.00 3.75
CA ASN A 139 -17.85 -16.99 3.55
C ASN A 139 -17.82 -16.38 2.15
N CYS A 140 -16.63 -16.26 1.54
CA CYS A 140 -16.52 -15.71 0.19
C CYS A 140 -16.99 -16.68 -0.89
N PHE A 141 -16.78 -18.00 -0.70
CA PHE A 141 -17.03 -18.98 -1.75
C PHE A 141 -17.86 -20.19 -1.31
N GLU A 142 -17.44 -20.95 -0.30
CA GLU A 142 -18.06 -22.24 0.02
C GLU A 142 -19.50 -22.07 0.51
N ALA A 143 -19.77 -21.09 1.37
CA ALA A 143 -21.11 -20.79 1.89
C ALA A 143 -22.10 -20.34 0.79
N LEU A 144 -21.57 -19.87 -0.34
CA LEU A 144 -22.35 -19.49 -1.52
C LEU A 144 -22.48 -20.62 -2.56
N ASN A 145 -22.16 -21.84 -2.16
CA ASN A 145 -22.16 -23.02 -3.03
C ASN A 145 -21.15 -22.95 -4.19
N ILE A 146 -20.01 -22.31 -3.94
CA ILE A 146 -18.86 -22.25 -4.85
C ILE A 146 -17.73 -23.10 -4.24
N PRO A 147 -17.73 -24.44 -4.41
CA PRO A 147 -16.71 -25.32 -3.84
C PRO A 147 -15.35 -25.13 -4.53
N LYS A 148 -14.28 -25.66 -3.92
CA LYS A 148 -12.88 -25.48 -4.37
C LYS A 148 -12.64 -25.88 -5.84
N HIS A 149 -13.37 -26.84 -6.34
CA HIS A 149 -13.28 -27.35 -7.72
C HIS A 149 -14.28 -26.72 -8.69
N HIS A 150 -15.00 -25.67 -8.27
CA HIS A 150 -15.99 -25.02 -9.14
C HIS A 150 -15.30 -24.17 -10.20
N PRO A 151 -15.64 -24.30 -11.50
CA PRO A 151 -14.97 -23.57 -12.58
C PRO A 151 -15.01 -22.05 -12.43
N ALA A 152 -16.08 -21.50 -11.85
CA ALA A 152 -16.20 -20.05 -11.62
C ALA A 152 -15.18 -19.52 -10.60
N ARG A 153 -14.60 -20.40 -9.77
CA ARG A 153 -13.60 -20.03 -8.76
C ARG A 153 -12.20 -19.85 -9.37
N ASP A 154 -11.89 -20.63 -10.40
CA ASP A 154 -10.62 -20.53 -11.13
C ASP A 154 -10.52 -19.25 -11.98
N MET A 155 -11.66 -18.62 -12.27
CA MET A 155 -11.75 -17.41 -13.10
C MET A 155 -11.66 -16.11 -12.29
N GLN A 156 -11.55 -16.19 -10.96
CA GLN A 156 -11.51 -15.01 -10.10
C GLN A 156 -10.11 -14.83 -9.50
N ASP A 157 -9.45 -13.79 -9.95
CA ASP A 157 -8.19 -13.34 -9.36
C ASP A 157 -8.46 -12.75 -7.96
N THR A 158 -8.11 -13.50 -6.93
CA THR A 158 -8.37 -13.17 -5.53
C THR A 158 -7.10 -12.75 -4.83
N TYR A 159 -7.16 -11.67 -4.05
CA TYR A 159 -6.08 -11.28 -3.15
C TYR A 159 -6.13 -12.09 -1.86
N TYR A 160 -5.18 -13.00 -1.68
CA TYR A 160 -4.97 -13.75 -0.45
C TYR A 160 -3.97 -13.05 0.47
N LEU A 161 -4.28 -13.01 1.76
CA LEU A 161 -3.42 -12.47 2.80
C LEU A 161 -2.53 -13.58 3.38
N SER A 162 -1.41 -13.21 3.99
CA SER A 162 -0.43 -14.15 4.57
C SER A 162 -0.99 -15.05 5.68
N ASN A 163 -2.08 -14.64 6.31
CA ASN A 163 -2.79 -15.39 7.36
C ASN A 163 -3.87 -16.35 6.84
N GLY A 164 -4.00 -16.50 5.50
CA GLY A 164 -4.98 -17.36 4.85
C GLY A 164 -6.38 -16.73 4.67
N GLN A 165 -6.58 -15.50 5.09
CA GLN A 165 -7.76 -14.71 4.75
C GLN A 165 -7.63 -14.12 3.36
N LEU A 166 -8.67 -13.48 2.87
CA LEU A 166 -8.71 -12.85 1.55
C LEU A 166 -9.48 -11.52 1.57
N LEU A 167 -9.24 -10.68 0.57
CA LEU A 167 -10.07 -9.52 0.31
C LEU A 167 -11.32 -9.96 -0.47
N LYS A 168 -12.50 -9.53 -0.03
CA LYS A 168 -13.76 -9.94 -0.66
C LYS A 168 -13.80 -9.57 -2.14
N THR A 169 -14.09 -10.54 -2.99
CA THR A 169 -14.21 -10.39 -4.44
C THR A 169 -15.59 -9.91 -4.88
N HIS A 170 -16.56 -9.98 -4.00
CA HIS A 170 -17.94 -9.53 -4.16
C HIS A 170 -18.59 -9.32 -2.79
N THR A 171 -19.67 -8.56 -2.77
CA THR A 171 -20.40 -8.27 -1.53
C THR A 171 -21.19 -9.47 -0.99
N SER A 172 -21.47 -10.49 -1.83
CA SER A 172 -22.15 -11.73 -1.42
C SER A 172 -21.44 -12.47 -0.28
N ALA A 173 -20.14 -12.20 -0.06
CA ALA A 173 -19.40 -12.73 1.09
C ALA A 173 -20.05 -12.39 2.45
N ALA A 174 -20.87 -11.34 2.51
CA ALA A 174 -21.62 -10.94 3.70
C ALA A 174 -22.91 -11.76 3.93
N GLN A 175 -23.49 -12.38 2.91
CA GLN A 175 -24.82 -13.02 2.98
C GLN A 175 -24.94 -14.01 4.14
N ASN A 176 -23.97 -14.92 4.28
CA ASN A 176 -24.01 -15.94 5.32
C ASN A 176 -23.94 -15.34 6.73
N THR A 177 -23.15 -14.29 6.91
CA THR A 177 -23.03 -13.57 8.18
C THR A 177 -24.31 -12.82 8.52
N ILE A 178 -24.96 -12.19 7.52
CA ILE A 178 -26.25 -11.51 7.66
C ILE A 178 -27.33 -12.52 8.04
N LEU A 179 -27.44 -13.65 7.33
CA LEU A 179 -28.42 -14.69 7.64
C LEU A 179 -28.27 -15.21 9.07
N ARG A 180 -27.05 -15.45 9.54
CA ARG A 180 -26.79 -15.86 10.93
C ARG A 180 -27.18 -14.78 11.95
N LYS A 181 -26.88 -13.51 11.65
CA LYS A 181 -27.24 -12.37 12.53
C LYS A 181 -28.75 -12.28 12.75
N TYR A 182 -29.53 -12.51 11.70
CA TYR A 182 -31.00 -12.39 11.72
C TYR A 182 -31.74 -13.73 11.89
N ALA A 183 -31.04 -14.84 12.09
CA ALA A 183 -31.64 -16.17 12.16
C ALA A 183 -32.76 -16.26 13.21
N ALA A 184 -32.54 -15.74 14.43
CA ALA A 184 -33.52 -15.76 15.50
C ALA A 184 -34.81 -14.94 15.21
N ASP A 185 -34.70 -13.90 14.41
CA ASP A 185 -35.85 -13.07 14.00
C ASP A 185 -36.60 -13.75 12.86
N LEU A 186 -35.90 -14.37 11.92
CA LEU A 186 -36.50 -15.19 10.87
C LEU A 186 -37.31 -16.39 11.46
N GLU A 187 -36.80 -17.05 12.50
CA GLU A 187 -37.51 -18.11 13.22
C GLU A 187 -38.82 -17.62 13.84
N LYS A 188 -38.86 -16.37 14.29
CA LYS A 188 -40.08 -15.72 14.81
C LYS A 188 -41.03 -15.24 13.71
N GLY A 189 -40.63 -15.38 12.43
CA GLY A 189 -41.40 -14.91 11.28
C GLY A 189 -41.24 -13.42 11.00
N ILE A 190 -40.20 -12.78 11.51
CA ILE A 190 -39.83 -11.40 11.18
C ILE A 190 -39.02 -11.43 9.86
N PRO A 191 -39.45 -10.70 8.83
CA PRO A 191 -38.77 -10.74 7.55
C PRO A 191 -37.41 -10.05 7.61
N LEU A 192 -36.43 -10.57 6.87
CA LEU A 192 -35.15 -9.92 6.63
C LEU A 192 -35.19 -9.15 5.31
N ARG A 193 -34.85 -7.89 5.37
CA ARG A 193 -34.59 -7.01 4.22
C ARG A 193 -33.32 -6.24 4.48
N ALA A 194 -32.25 -6.59 3.78
CA ALA A 194 -30.95 -5.96 3.99
C ALA A 194 -30.29 -5.66 2.65
N VAL A 195 -29.62 -4.52 2.57
CA VAL A 195 -28.67 -4.19 1.52
C VAL A 195 -27.29 -3.99 2.13
N PHE A 196 -26.27 -4.39 1.42
CA PHE A 196 -24.89 -4.34 1.90
C PHE A 196 -23.98 -3.82 0.80
N PRO A 197 -23.83 -2.48 0.74
CA PRO A 197 -22.86 -1.84 -0.12
C PRO A 197 -21.44 -2.13 0.36
N GLY A 198 -20.48 -2.17 -0.55
CA GLY A 198 -19.10 -2.32 -0.13
C GLY A 198 -18.10 -2.30 -1.26
N ARG A 199 -16.85 -2.08 -0.88
CA ARG A 199 -15.70 -2.22 -1.77
C ARG A 199 -15.38 -3.70 -1.98
N CYS A 200 -15.10 -4.07 -3.24
CA CYS A 200 -14.68 -5.39 -3.65
C CYS A 200 -13.34 -5.30 -4.36
N PHE A 201 -12.60 -6.39 -4.34
CA PHE A 201 -11.22 -6.42 -4.81
C PHE A 201 -11.01 -7.63 -5.73
N ARG A 202 -10.39 -7.38 -6.90
CA ARG A 202 -9.98 -8.42 -7.84
C ARG A 202 -8.58 -8.16 -8.32
N ASN A 203 -7.76 -9.18 -8.33
CA ASN A 203 -6.37 -9.09 -8.80
C ASN A 203 -6.31 -9.23 -10.32
N GLU A 204 -7.06 -8.37 -10.99
CA GLU A 204 -7.12 -8.32 -12.45
C GLU A 204 -6.07 -7.37 -13.01
N LYS A 205 -5.70 -7.57 -14.27
CA LYS A 205 -4.85 -6.61 -14.97
C LYS A 205 -5.65 -5.34 -15.23
N ILE A 206 -5.15 -4.22 -14.72
CA ILE A 206 -5.78 -2.90 -14.91
C ILE A 206 -5.74 -2.53 -16.39
N ASP A 207 -6.89 -2.19 -16.95
CA ASP A 207 -7.07 -1.65 -18.28
C ASP A 207 -8.13 -0.52 -18.29
N ALA A 208 -8.61 -0.13 -19.46
CA ALA A 208 -9.64 0.92 -19.57
C ALA A 208 -11.02 0.56 -18.98
N CYS A 209 -11.27 -0.72 -18.71
CA CYS A 209 -12.55 -1.24 -18.23
C CYS A 209 -12.47 -1.98 -16.90
N HIS A 210 -11.28 -2.30 -16.42
CA HIS A 210 -11.05 -3.10 -15.22
C HIS A 210 -10.17 -2.35 -14.23
N GLU A 211 -10.65 -2.28 -12.99
CA GLU A 211 -9.96 -1.71 -11.84
C GLU A 211 -9.81 -2.80 -10.78
N ASN A 212 -8.72 -2.78 -10.01
CA ASN A 212 -8.50 -3.73 -8.91
C ASN A 212 -9.50 -3.57 -7.77
N THR A 213 -10.09 -2.39 -7.66
CA THR A 213 -11.03 -2.02 -6.61
C THR A 213 -12.28 -1.42 -7.23
N PHE A 214 -13.43 -1.98 -6.91
CA PHE A 214 -14.71 -1.47 -7.38
C PHE A 214 -15.75 -1.52 -6.26
N PHE A 215 -16.84 -0.79 -6.44
CA PHE A 215 -17.94 -0.76 -5.49
C PHE A 215 -19.11 -1.59 -6.01
N GLN A 216 -19.69 -2.37 -5.12
CA GLN A 216 -20.85 -3.19 -5.40
C GLN A 216 -21.88 -3.01 -4.28
N MET A 217 -23.15 -2.99 -4.64
CA MET A 217 -24.25 -3.09 -3.69
C MET A 217 -25.02 -4.35 -4.00
N GLU A 218 -25.35 -5.09 -2.97
CA GLU A 218 -26.18 -6.29 -3.06
C GLU A 218 -27.30 -6.20 -2.05
N GLY A 219 -28.47 -6.74 -2.41
CA GLY A 219 -29.64 -6.80 -1.53
C GLY A 219 -30.10 -8.23 -1.31
N MET A 220 -30.59 -8.50 -0.13
CA MET A 220 -31.19 -9.78 0.26
C MET A 220 -32.52 -9.57 0.95
N MET A 221 -33.47 -10.39 0.57
CA MET A 221 -34.79 -10.43 1.18
C MET A 221 -35.18 -11.87 1.50
N VAL A 222 -35.59 -12.12 2.74
CA VAL A 222 -36.09 -13.41 3.21
C VAL A 222 -37.41 -13.18 3.91
N ASP A 223 -38.47 -13.72 3.34
CA ASP A 223 -39.84 -13.62 3.87
C ASP A 223 -40.69 -14.78 3.35
N LYS A 224 -41.91 -14.90 3.86
CA LYS A 224 -42.94 -15.77 3.26
C LYS A 224 -43.42 -15.16 1.93
N ASP A 225 -43.76 -16.01 0.98
CA ASP A 225 -44.36 -15.62 -0.30
C ASP A 225 -43.50 -14.70 -1.17
N ILE A 226 -42.18 -14.73 -1.02
CA ILE A 226 -41.24 -14.05 -1.91
C ILE A 226 -41.22 -14.72 -3.28
N SER A 227 -41.29 -13.93 -4.33
CA SER A 227 -41.32 -14.38 -5.71
C SER A 227 -40.35 -13.56 -6.60
N ILE A 228 -40.12 -14.05 -7.82
CA ILE A 228 -39.35 -13.33 -8.84
C ILE A 228 -39.99 -11.95 -9.13
N SER A 229 -41.30 -11.82 -9.03
CA SER A 229 -42.00 -10.54 -9.22
C SER A 229 -41.54 -9.49 -8.21
N ASN A 230 -41.29 -9.89 -6.96
CA ASN A 230 -40.73 -8.99 -5.94
C ASN A 230 -39.34 -8.53 -6.31
N LEU A 231 -38.47 -9.44 -6.77
CA LEU A 231 -37.12 -9.09 -7.21
C LEU A 231 -37.18 -8.08 -8.39
N ILE A 232 -38.00 -8.35 -9.38
CA ILE A 232 -38.17 -7.45 -10.54
C ILE A 232 -38.68 -6.09 -10.10
N TYR A 233 -39.61 -6.04 -9.16
CA TYR A 233 -40.13 -4.78 -8.61
C TYR A 233 -39.03 -3.95 -7.95
N PHE A 234 -38.24 -4.57 -7.06
CA PHE A 234 -37.16 -3.88 -6.37
C PHE A 234 -36.08 -3.38 -7.35
N MET A 235 -35.67 -4.22 -8.29
CA MET A 235 -34.69 -3.84 -9.31
C MET A 235 -35.17 -2.68 -10.18
N LYS A 236 -36.42 -2.72 -10.63
CA LYS A 236 -37.00 -1.62 -11.42
C LYS A 236 -37.09 -0.34 -10.61
N THR A 237 -37.54 -0.41 -9.36
CA THR A 237 -37.66 0.76 -8.51
C THR A 237 -36.30 1.39 -8.25
N CYS A 238 -35.29 0.61 -7.90
CA CYS A 238 -33.94 1.11 -7.69
C CYS A 238 -33.38 1.77 -8.97
N LEU A 239 -33.44 1.10 -10.11
CA LEU A 239 -32.90 1.62 -11.37
C LEU A 239 -33.67 2.85 -11.88
N LEU A 240 -34.98 2.91 -11.66
CA LEU A 240 -35.79 4.06 -12.07
C LEU A 240 -35.38 5.33 -11.34
N TYR A 241 -35.03 5.22 -10.06
CA TYR A 241 -34.64 6.37 -9.24
C TYR A 241 -33.15 6.71 -9.34
N THR A 242 -32.27 5.73 -9.58
CA THR A 242 -30.81 5.97 -9.61
C THR A 242 -30.25 6.19 -11.02
N SER A 243 -30.81 5.53 -12.03
CA SER A 243 -30.28 5.54 -13.39
C SER A 243 -31.41 5.41 -14.42
N PRO A 244 -32.35 6.38 -14.46
CA PRO A 244 -33.46 6.30 -15.38
C PRO A 244 -32.97 6.33 -16.84
N SER A 245 -33.36 5.34 -17.61
CA SER A 245 -33.04 5.30 -19.02
C SER A 245 -34.07 6.20 -19.82
N PRO A 246 -33.71 6.65 -21.03
CA PRO A 246 -34.67 7.37 -21.87
C PRO A 246 -35.98 6.63 -22.14
N ARG A 247 -35.98 5.27 -22.04
CA ARG A 247 -37.19 4.44 -22.17
C ARG A 247 -38.08 4.50 -20.94
N ASP A 248 -37.50 4.75 -19.76
CA ASP A 248 -38.23 4.80 -18.49
C ASP A 248 -38.91 6.16 -18.28
N ILE A 249 -38.43 7.19 -18.98
CA ILE A 249 -38.93 8.58 -18.89
C ILE A 249 -40.04 8.86 -19.95
N SER A 250 -40.16 7.99 -20.96
CA SER A 250 -41.07 8.17 -22.11
C SER A 250 -42.43 7.47 -21.98
N GLY A 251 -42.79 7.00 -20.76
CA GLY A 251 -44.07 6.36 -20.45
C GLY A 251 -45.18 7.35 -20.09
#